data_afca231484dea920201f83d2fd4e8ef9
#
_entry.id   afca231484dea920201f83d2fd4e8ef9
#
_cell.length_a   1.000
_cell.length_b   1.000
_cell.length_c   1.000
_cell.angle_alpha   90.00
_cell.angle_beta   90.00
_cell.angle_gamma   90.00
#
_symmetry.space_group_name_H-M   'P 1'
#
loop_
_entity.id
_entity.type
_entity.pdbx_description
1 polymer ?
#
loop_
_entity_poly.entity_id
_entity_poly.type
_entity_poly.pdbx_seq_one_letter_code
_entity_poly.pdbx_strand_id
1 'polypeptide(L)'
;MFKIFTLLALSQSPDPLYLESLYSRQDPLSLTKQLYFYAQYPDTHEGQRAKKKILELLDISSLDPLMPVELNSILFEELLKAVFKTTTKPILLDSPSINFINNLSLNHKNRTLKGSSHLTRGDLENGDTCDIDVGRGMLVLAFGEEPDGKEKILSYEAVLDFMALCVKARLSKEASNEEKVHAMNHFIFYELGYRFPAHSEHEEKIDTYTLLPSVLDNRQGVCLGVSLLYYALAQRLGLNLDIYTPPGHIFLSLHEDLNIETTARGIHMPIEAYLSLHVKSLNKRTQKELLGMALFNQSSVFLKKQDFKKAADLYEKALAFIPDDPQILELLGSCYLMDKQLAKTHRVFTKLQKIKEKNLLTSNYIVEDFFKGYITPEGLQAIFKDVDSDMQSLINKSYELEAIHKKSPKFRSALYQLGITYLQLHQYEKAFLALEKLYTQADDDPALVYYLTQLSLIRFDRPKTLLYKEKLKFLIKKHDYNPQAVQRLLEEIEHLWPSGFDTNL
;
A
#
# COMPACT_ATOMS: atom_id res chain seq x y z
N MET A 1 17.51 -9.43 -15.53
CA MET A 1 18.53 -10.50 -15.62
C MET A 1 19.88 -9.83 -15.89
N PHE A 2 20.51 -9.27 -14.85
CA PHE A 2 21.87 -8.72 -14.94
C PHE A 2 22.82 -9.73 -14.28
N LYS A 3 23.48 -10.53 -15.10
CA LYS A 3 24.65 -11.30 -14.66
C LYS A 3 25.76 -10.27 -14.39
N ILE A 4 26.17 -10.17 -13.14
CA ILE A 4 27.41 -9.53 -12.75
C ILE A 4 28.52 -10.35 -13.41
N PHE A 5 29.05 -9.85 -14.51
CA PHE A 5 30.31 -10.33 -15.04
C PHE A 5 31.41 -9.87 -14.09
N THR A 6 31.91 -10.79 -13.27
CA THR A 6 33.24 -10.66 -12.68
C THR A 6 34.21 -10.76 -13.85
N LEU A 7 34.56 -9.61 -14.43
CA LEU A 7 35.62 -9.55 -15.44
C LEU A 7 36.94 -9.76 -14.72
N LEU A 8 37.54 -10.91 -15.00
CA LEU A 8 38.99 -11.10 -14.88
C LEU A 8 39.69 -9.90 -15.53
N ALA A 9 40.57 -9.28 -14.78
CA ALA A 9 41.43 -8.18 -15.24
C ALA A 9 42.15 -8.62 -16.49
N LEU A 10 41.66 -8.21 -17.65
CA LEU A 10 42.43 -8.11 -18.86
C LEU A 10 43.17 -6.76 -18.80
N SER A 11 44.47 -6.81 -18.72
CA SER A 11 45.43 -5.67 -18.65
C SER A 11 45.51 -4.87 -19.95
N GLN A 12 44.44 -4.75 -20.72
CA GLN A 12 44.36 -3.87 -21.87
C GLN A 12 43.22 -2.87 -21.64
N SER A 13 43.52 -1.58 -21.77
CA SER A 13 42.54 -0.52 -21.80
C SER A 13 41.49 -0.86 -22.86
N PRO A 14 40.18 -0.74 -22.57
CA PRO A 14 39.13 -1.02 -23.55
C PRO A 14 39.35 -0.16 -24.81
N ASP A 15 39.04 -0.74 -25.99
CA ASP A 15 39.13 -0.03 -27.26
C ASP A 15 38.35 1.32 -27.16
N PRO A 16 38.98 2.47 -27.50
CA PRO A 16 38.34 3.78 -27.47
C PRO A 16 37.03 3.83 -28.27
N LEU A 17 36.98 3.19 -29.45
CA LEU A 17 35.77 3.13 -30.27
C LEU A 17 34.64 2.34 -29.59
N TYR A 18 34.99 1.31 -28.86
CA TYR A 18 34.03 0.54 -28.06
C TYR A 18 33.48 1.40 -26.92
N LEU A 19 34.29 2.13 -26.19
CA LEU A 19 33.86 3.02 -25.10
C LEU A 19 32.98 4.15 -25.61
N GLU A 20 33.37 4.79 -26.74
CA GLU A 20 32.54 5.81 -27.37
C GLU A 20 31.17 5.27 -27.77
N SER A 21 31.11 4.07 -28.36
CA SER A 21 29.85 3.40 -28.71
C SER A 21 29.00 3.09 -27.47
N LEU A 22 29.59 2.62 -26.37
CA LEU A 22 28.89 2.37 -25.12
C LEU A 22 28.32 3.67 -24.50
N TYR A 23 29.15 4.71 -24.45
CA TYR A 23 28.79 5.99 -23.86
C TYR A 23 27.68 6.69 -24.66
N SER A 24 27.78 6.69 -26.01
CA SER A 24 26.79 7.34 -26.89
C SER A 24 25.40 6.72 -26.84
N ARG A 25 25.29 5.45 -26.42
CA ARG A 25 24.00 4.74 -26.25
C ARG A 25 23.33 4.96 -24.89
N GLN A 26 24.02 5.62 -23.98
CA GLN A 26 23.44 5.87 -22.65
C GLN A 26 22.45 7.04 -22.71
N ASP A 27 21.46 6.96 -21.84
CA ASP A 27 20.56 8.08 -21.57
C ASP A 27 21.39 9.22 -20.88
N PRO A 28 21.55 10.38 -21.54
CA PRO A 28 22.37 11.46 -21.01
C PRO A 28 21.78 12.14 -19.76
N LEU A 29 20.49 11.93 -19.48
CA LEU A 29 19.80 12.44 -18.29
C LEU A 29 19.75 11.43 -17.14
N SER A 30 20.22 10.21 -17.34
CA SER A 30 20.29 9.22 -16.27
C SER A 30 21.54 9.41 -15.43
N LEU A 31 21.40 10.07 -14.28
CA LEU A 31 22.51 10.27 -13.33
C LEU A 31 23.16 8.93 -12.94
N THR A 32 22.35 7.90 -12.71
CA THR A 32 22.83 6.56 -12.32
C THR A 32 23.69 5.91 -13.40
N LYS A 33 23.33 6.06 -14.69
CA LYS A 33 24.14 5.52 -15.80
C LYS A 33 25.44 6.28 -15.98
N GLN A 34 25.42 7.62 -15.84
CA GLN A 34 26.63 8.45 -15.89
C GLN A 34 27.59 8.08 -14.74
N LEU A 35 27.07 7.93 -13.53
CA LEU A 35 27.86 7.51 -12.37
C LEU A 35 28.45 6.12 -12.55
N TYR A 36 27.66 5.16 -13.03
CA TYR A 36 28.15 3.81 -13.30
C TYR A 36 29.27 3.80 -14.34
N PHE A 37 29.09 4.55 -15.43
CA PHE A 37 30.09 4.62 -16.49
C PHE A 37 31.40 5.24 -15.97
N TYR A 38 31.28 6.36 -15.23
CA TYR A 38 32.45 7.00 -14.62
C TYR A 38 33.19 6.06 -13.64
N ALA A 39 32.44 5.35 -12.80
CA ALA A 39 33.01 4.40 -11.82
C ALA A 39 33.76 3.25 -12.50
N GLN A 40 33.33 2.81 -13.69
CA GLN A 40 33.99 1.73 -14.44
C GLN A 40 35.18 2.20 -15.27
N TYR A 41 35.16 3.44 -15.75
CA TYR A 41 36.14 3.96 -16.72
C TYR A 41 36.64 5.36 -16.36
N PRO A 42 37.12 5.61 -15.11
CA PRO A 42 37.38 6.96 -14.60
C PRO A 42 38.49 7.68 -15.39
N ASP A 43 39.51 6.95 -15.88
CA ASP A 43 40.72 7.51 -16.52
C ASP A 43 40.61 7.61 -18.06
N THR A 44 39.41 7.26 -18.61
CA THR A 44 39.20 7.34 -20.07
C THR A 44 38.57 8.68 -20.47
N HIS A 45 38.68 9.03 -21.74
CA HIS A 45 38.06 10.24 -22.29
C HIS A 45 36.54 10.25 -22.05
N GLU A 46 35.87 9.14 -22.33
CA GLU A 46 34.41 8.98 -22.13
C GLU A 46 34.04 9.00 -20.64
N GLY A 47 34.89 8.45 -19.77
CA GLY A 47 34.72 8.56 -18.32
C GLY A 47 34.78 10.01 -17.84
N GLN A 48 35.72 10.81 -18.35
CA GLN A 48 35.76 12.24 -18.03
C GLN A 48 34.59 13.02 -18.61
N ARG A 49 34.02 12.62 -19.75
CA ARG A 49 32.75 13.15 -20.28
C ARG A 49 31.59 12.81 -19.33
N ALA A 50 31.52 11.57 -18.84
CA ALA A 50 30.56 11.17 -17.85
C ALA A 50 30.66 11.98 -16.55
N LYS A 51 31.91 12.19 -16.03
CA LYS A 51 32.14 13.05 -14.87
C LYS A 51 31.64 14.47 -15.08
N LYS A 52 31.95 15.08 -16.23
CA LYS A 52 31.43 16.42 -16.56
C LYS A 52 29.91 16.43 -16.57
N LYS A 53 29.28 15.39 -17.15
CA LYS A 53 27.82 15.28 -17.20
C LYS A 53 27.19 15.11 -15.82
N ILE A 54 27.82 14.35 -14.91
CA ILE A 54 27.39 14.22 -13.51
C ILE A 54 27.35 15.59 -12.84
N LEU A 55 28.42 16.40 -13.00
CA LEU A 55 28.50 17.74 -12.40
C LEU A 55 27.38 18.65 -12.94
N GLU A 56 27.10 18.59 -14.24
CA GLU A 56 26.00 19.32 -14.87
C GLU A 56 24.63 18.89 -14.31
N LEU A 57 24.38 17.58 -14.22
CA LEU A 57 23.12 17.01 -13.74
C LEU A 57 22.85 17.31 -12.25
N LEU A 58 23.91 17.40 -11.45
CA LEU A 58 23.84 17.74 -10.03
C LEU A 58 23.88 19.25 -9.77
N ASP A 59 24.01 20.10 -10.80
CA ASP A 59 24.16 21.56 -10.71
C ASP A 59 25.33 21.97 -9.78
N ILE A 60 26.41 21.17 -9.76
CA ILE A 60 27.59 21.37 -8.88
C ILE A 60 28.46 22.54 -9.36
N SER A 61 28.38 22.88 -10.65
CA SER A 61 29.11 24.02 -11.24
C SER A 61 28.73 25.39 -10.63
N SER A 62 27.63 25.46 -9.90
CA SER A 62 27.16 26.65 -9.16
C SER A 62 27.52 26.62 -7.67
N LEU A 63 28.09 25.53 -7.17
CA LEU A 63 28.55 25.40 -5.79
C LEU A 63 29.94 26.04 -5.65
N ASP A 64 30.15 26.72 -4.51
CA ASP A 64 31.33 27.44 -4.13
C ASP A 64 32.63 26.69 -4.51
N PRO A 65 33.63 27.36 -5.18
CA PRO A 65 34.93 26.77 -5.48
C PRO A 65 35.71 26.21 -4.29
N LEU A 66 35.27 26.52 -3.07
CA LEU A 66 35.88 26.05 -1.82
C LEU A 66 35.48 24.61 -1.43
N MET A 67 34.57 23.95 -2.16
CA MET A 67 34.34 22.52 -2.02
C MET A 67 35.12 21.78 -3.12
N PRO A 68 36.30 21.19 -2.85
CA PRO A 68 36.87 20.20 -3.73
C PRO A 68 35.97 18.97 -3.71
N VAL A 69 34.95 18.93 -4.58
CA VAL A 69 34.22 17.69 -4.82
C VAL A 69 35.17 16.79 -5.59
N GLU A 70 36.09 16.14 -4.89
CA GLU A 70 36.71 14.94 -5.39
C GLU A 70 35.59 13.92 -5.55
N LEU A 71 35.03 13.86 -6.76
CA LEU A 71 34.14 12.81 -7.17
C LEU A 71 34.92 11.49 -7.04
N ASN A 72 34.80 10.86 -5.87
CA ASN A 72 35.46 9.59 -5.62
C ASN A 72 34.62 8.48 -6.25
N SER A 73 35.20 7.74 -7.18
CA SER A 73 34.54 6.61 -7.84
C SER A 73 34.02 5.55 -6.84
N ILE A 74 34.74 5.38 -5.72
CA ILE A 74 34.37 4.43 -4.66
C ILE A 74 33.04 4.85 -4.00
N LEU A 75 32.87 6.14 -3.69
CA LEU A 75 31.62 6.69 -3.12
C LEU A 75 30.41 6.39 -4.03
N PHE A 76 30.57 6.61 -5.34
CA PHE A 76 29.49 6.36 -6.29
C PHE A 76 29.18 4.88 -6.46
N GLU A 77 30.17 4.02 -6.36
CA GLU A 77 29.97 2.58 -6.38
C GLU A 77 29.12 2.11 -5.21
N GLU A 78 29.37 2.62 -3.99
CA GLU A 78 28.57 2.30 -2.80
C GLU A 78 27.12 2.80 -2.92
N LEU A 79 26.90 4.02 -3.40
CA LEU A 79 25.58 4.56 -3.64
C LEU A 79 24.82 3.79 -4.73
N LEU A 80 25.49 3.44 -5.82
CA LEU A 80 24.89 2.63 -6.87
C LEU A 80 24.55 1.22 -6.37
N LYS A 81 25.40 0.60 -5.55
CA LYS A 81 25.11 -0.68 -4.90
C LYS A 81 23.88 -0.56 -4.01
N ALA A 82 23.77 0.50 -3.21
CA ALA A 82 22.62 0.73 -2.32
C ALA A 82 21.29 0.86 -3.10
N VAL A 83 21.31 1.49 -4.29
CA VAL A 83 20.08 1.72 -5.08
C VAL A 83 19.76 0.55 -6.01
N PHE A 84 20.76 -0.13 -6.60
CA PHE A 84 20.51 -1.16 -7.62
C PHE A 84 20.63 -2.60 -7.12
N LYS A 85 21.28 -2.85 -5.99
CA LYS A 85 21.48 -4.21 -5.49
C LYS A 85 20.43 -4.54 -4.44
N THR A 86 19.69 -5.62 -4.66
CA THR A 86 18.88 -6.21 -3.58
C THR A 86 19.80 -6.77 -2.49
N THR A 87 19.46 -6.52 -1.24
CA THR A 87 20.27 -6.95 -0.10
C THR A 87 19.40 -7.62 0.97
N THR A 88 19.98 -8.57 1.67
CA THR A 88 19.36 -9.19 2.86
C THR A 88 19.85 -8.56 4.16
N LYS A 89 20.78 -7.61 4.08
CA LYS A 89 21.32 -6.86 5.21
C LYS A 89 20.92 -5.39 5.06
N PRO A 90 20.69 -4.67 6.17
CA PRO A 90 20.41 -3.24 6.11
C PRO A 90 21.49 -2.47 5.32
N ILE A 91 21.06 -1.46 4.57
CA ILE A 91 21.96 -0.55 3.87
C ILE A 91 22.67 0.29 4.91
N LEU A 92 24.00 0.21 4.95
CA LEU A 92 24.84 1.05 5.79
C LEU A 92 25.84 1.78 4.89
N LEU A 93 25.71 3.11 4.84
CA LEU A 93 26.62 4.01 4.15
C LEU A 93 27.62 4.58 5.15
N ASP A 94 28.84 4.82 4.72
CA ASP A 94 29.83 5.50 5.54
C ASP A 94 29.52 6.99 5.74
N SER A 95 30.09 7.60 6.77
CA SER A 95 29.84 9.00 7.09
C SER A 95 30.23 9.96 5.95
N PRO A 96 31.34 9.78 5.22
CA PRO A 96 31.64 10.57 4.03
C PRO A 96 30.55 10.53 2.96
N SER A 97 30.02 9.35 2.64
CA SER A 97 28.92 9.17 1.67
C SER A 97 27.66 9.89 2.10
N ILE A 98 27.26 9.73 3.38
CA ILE A 98 26.10 10.41 3.95
C ILE A 98 26.28 11.93 3.89
N ASN A 99 27.42 12.46 4.30
CA ASN A 99 27.69 13.90 4.28
C ASN A 99 27.68 14.47 2.86
N PHE A 100 28.26 13.75 1.89
CA PHE A 100 28.24 14.16 0.50
C PHE A 100 26.82 14.30 -0.03
N ILE A 101 25.97 13.29 0.15
CA ILE A 101 24.57 13.34 -0.29
C ILE A 101 23.80 14.41 0.46
N ASN A 102 24.00 14.57 1.76
CA ASN A 102 23.35 15.61 2.54
C ASN A 102 23.65 17.01 1.97
N ASN A 103 24.90 17.28 1.59
CA ASN A 103 25.28 18.57 1.01
C ASN A 103 24.60 18.81 -0.36
N LEU A 104 24.48 17.78 -1.20
CA LEU A 104 23.77 17.88 -2.49
C LEU A 104 22.25 18.03 -2.33
N SER A 105 21.69 17.51 -1.24
CA SER A 105 20.24 17.47 -0.97
C SER A 105 19.72 18.58 -0.06
N LEU A 106 20.54 19.58 0.27
CA LEU A 106 20.14 20.70 1.15
C LEU A 106 18.86 21.42 0.67
N ASN A 107 18.67 21.49 -0.65
CA ASN A 107 17.53 22.14 -1.27
C ASN A 107 16.32 21.20 -1.51
N HIS A 108 16.33 19.98 -0.99
CA HIS A 108 15.18 19.10 -1.04
C HIS A 108 14.05 19.66 -0.19
N LYS A 109 12.83 19.63 -0.71
CA LYS A 109 11.67 20.30 -0.08
C LYS A 109 11.24 19.67 1.23
N ASN A 110 11.48 18.35 1.41
CA ASN A 110 11.22 17.69 2.70
C ASN A 110 12.05 18.29 3.86
N ARG A 111 13.20 18.92 3.60
CA ARG A 111 14.04 19.54 4.62
C ARG A 111 13.38 20.75 5.30
N THR A 112 12.34 21.31 4.70
CA THR A 112 11.55 22.40 5.29
C THR A 112 10.49 21.92 6.27
N LEU A 113 10.20 20.61 6.29
CA LEU A 113 9.24 20.00 7.20
C LEU A 113 9.88 19.82 8.59
N LYS A 114 9.15 20.15 9.66
CA LYS A 114 9.63 19.90 11.05
C LYS A 114 9.93 18.42 11.27
N GLY A 115 9.11 17.54 10.70
CA GLY A 115 9.29 16.09 10.77
C GLY A 115 10.58 15.56 10.15
N SER A 116 11.31 16.36 9.36
CA SER A 116 12.61 15.96 8.80
C SER A 116 13.72 15.74 9.83
N SER A 117 13.55 16.26 11.05
CA SER A 117 14.50 16.13 12.16
C SER A 117 14.07 15.12 13.24
N HIS A 118 12.90 14.50 13.12
CA HIS A 118 12.40 13.54 14.09
C HIS A 118 13.32 12.31 14.19
N LEU A 119 13.59 11.86 15.41
CA LEU A 119 14.45 10.70 15.70
C LEU A 119 13.76 9.66 16.57
N THR A 120 12.66 10.01 17.20
CA THR A 120 11.93 9.11 18.10
C THR A 120 10.48 8.96 17.67
N ARG A 121 9.88 7.85 18.07
CA ARG A 121 8.44 7.62 17.86
C ARG A 121 7.59 8.69 18.56
N GLY A 122 8.00 9.14 19.75
CA GLY A 122 7.30 10.21 20.48
C GLY A 122 7.23 11.52 19.69
N ASP A 123 8.29 11.86 18.94
CA ASP A 123 8.28 13.04 18.06
C ASP A 123 7.22 12.90 16.96
N LEU A 124 7.06 11.69 16.39
CA LEU A 124 6.05 11.42 15.36
C LEU A 124 4.62 11.47 15.92
N GLU A 125 4.39 10.88 17.09
CA GLU A 125 3.07 10.85 17.75
C GLU A 125 2.59 12.26 18.14
N ASN A 126 3.49 13.12 18.58
CA ASN A 126 3.20 14.50 18.99
C ASN A 126 3.33 15.53 17.84
N GLY A 127 3.88 15.12 16.69
CA GLY A 127 4.06 15.98 15.52
C GLY A 127 2.74 16.42 14.89
N ASP A 128 2.79 17.53 14.15
CA ASP A 128 1.67 18.04 13.35
C ASP A 128 1.33 17.06 12.22
N THR A 129 0.05 16.92 11.91
CA THR A 129 -0.46 15.95 10.93
C THR A 129 0.04 16.18 9.51
N CYS A 130 0.33 17.43 9.14
CA CYS A 130 0.71 17.85 7.78
C CYS A 130 2.19 18.24 7.64
N ASP A 131 2.99 18.16 8.73
CA ASP A 131 4.40 18.59 8.75
C ASP A 131 5.35 17.39 8.95
N ILE A 132 4.90 16.20 8.60
CA ILE A 132 5.64 14.94 8.71
C ILE A 132 6.44 14.69 7.40
N ASP A 133 7.75 14.46 7.53
CA ASP A 133 8.52 13.78 6.49
C ASP A 133 8.21 12.29 6.57
N VAL A 134 7.46 11.77 5.59
CA VAL A 134 7.02 10.37 5.56
C VAL A 134 8.21 9.41 5.46
N GLY A 135 9.23 9.77 4.67
CA GLY A 135 10.45 8.97 4.58
C GLY A 135 11.15 8.83 5.93
N ARG A 136 11.42 9.95 6.60
CA ARG A 136 12.00 9.99 7.94
C ARG A 136 11.11 9.27 8.96
N GLY A 137 9.81 9.54 8.94
CA GLY A 137 8.86 8.92 9.86
C GLY A 137 8.84 7.40 9.77
N MET A 138 8.86 6.84 8.56
CA MET A 138 8.93 5.40 8.34
C MET A 138 10.24 4.78 8.81
N LEU A 139 11.36 5.48 8.64
CA LEU A 139 12.67 5.03 9.13
C LEU A 139 12.72 5.07 10.67
N VAL A 140 12.13 6.07 11.29
CA VAL A 140 12.01 6.16 12.76
C VAL A 140 11.11 5.04 13.30
N LEU A 141 9.99 4.73 12.65
CA LEU A 141 9.15 3.60 13.05
C LEU A 141 9.86 2.25 12.93
N ALA A 142 10.76 2.11 11.95
CA ALA A 142 11.50 0.87 11.74
C ALA A 142 12.70 0.72 12.68
N PHE A 143 13.44 1.79 12.93
CA PHE A 143 14.77 1.72 13.58
C PHE A 143 14.90 2.57 14.85
N GLY A 144 13.95 3.47 15.15
CA GLY A 144 14.12 4.46 16.21
C GLY A 144 14.31 3.89 17.62
N GLU A 145 13.94 2.63 17.84
CA GLU A 145 14.12 1.93 19.13
C GLU A 145 15.39 1.03 19.14
N GLU A 146 16.12 0.96 18.02
CA GLU A 146 17.33 0.12 17.91
C GLU A 146 18.58 0.89 18.41
N PRO A 147 19.57 0.19 18.99
CA PRO A 147 20.80 0.83 19.48
C PRO A 147 21.59 1.58 18.39
N ASP A 148 21.62 1.02 17.17
CA ASP A 148 22.25 1.59 15.97
C ASP A 148 21.24 2.28 15.03
N GLY A 149 20.04 2.55 15.53
CA GLY A 149 18.91 3.07 14.75
C GLY A 149 19.21 4.39 14.07
N LYS A 150 19.93 5.30 14.73
CA LYS A 150 20.30 6.60 14.15
C LYS A 150 21.16 6.45 12.90
N GLU A 151 22.15 5.53 12.90
CA GLU A 151 23.02 5.29 11.74
C GLU A 151 22.22 4.71 10.57
N LYS A 152 21.34 3.75 10.85
CA LYS A 152 20.43 3.18 9.86
C LYS A 152 19.49 4.25 9.27
N ILE A 153 18.86 5.06 10.10
CA ILE A 153 17.99 6.15 9.65
C ILE A 153 18.74 7.07 8.69
N LEU A 154 19.94 7.53 9.04
CA LEU A 154 20.72 8.43 8.22
C LEU A 154 21.17 7.79 6.90
N SER A 155 21.55 6.50 6.92
CA SER A 155 21.94 5.75 5.71
C SER A 155 20.78 5.63 4.72
N TYR A 156 19.61 5.18 5.19
CA TYR A 156 18.43 5.04 4.32
C TYR A 156 17.88 6.39 3.84
N GLU A 157 17.96 7.43 4.68
CA GLU A 157 17.60 8.77 4.26
C GLU A 157 18.50 9.29 3.15
N ALA A 158 19.82 9.08 3.25
CA ALA A 158 20.75 9.43 2.19
C ALA A 158 20.44 8.67 0.89
N VAL A 159 20.01 7.42 0.95
CA VAL A 159 19.55 6.67 -0.23
C VAL A 159 18.31 7.32 -0.85
N LEU A 160 17.30 7.70 -0.06
CA LEU A 160 16.12 8.40 -0.55
C LEU A 160 16.46 9.76 -1.17
N ASP A 161 17.37 10.49 -0.55
CA ASP A 161 17.85 11.78 -1.06
C ASP A 161 18.59 11.62 -2.38
N PHE A 162 19.44 10.60 -2.49
CA PHE A 162 20.13 10.27 -3.75
C PHE A 162 19.14 9.85 -4.86
N MET A 163 18.13 9.05 -4.53
CA MET A 163 17.06 8.71 -5.48
C MET A 163 16.34 9.96 -5.99
N ALA A 164 16.02 10.90 -5.10
CA ALA A 164 15.41 12.17 -5.48
C ALA A 164 16.31 13.03 -6.36
N LEU A 165 17.64 13.05 -6.12
CA LEU A 165 18.62 13.69 -7.02
C LEU A 165 18.62 13.04 -8.42
N CYS A 166 18.51 11.73 -8.51
CA CYS A 166 18.42 11.01 -9.78
C CYS A 166 17.15 11.39 -10.57
N VAL A 167 16.01 11.56 -9.89
CA VAL A 167 14.79 12.06 -10.54
C VAL A 167 14.97 13.51 -10.97
N LYS A 168 15.50 14.37 -10.09
CA LYS A 168 15.71 15.79 -10.34
C LYS A 168 16.63 16.03 -11.54
N ALA A 169 17.64 15.19 -11.74
CA ALA A 169 18.57 15.26 -12.88
C ALA A 169 17.87 15.13 -14.25
N ARG A 170 16.67 14.56 -14.29
CA ARG A 170 15.84 14.41 -15.50
C ARG A 170 14.91 15.60 -15.78
N LEU A 171 14.81 16.54 -14.85
CA LEU A 171 13.85 17.62 -14.86
C LEU A 171 14.51 18.95 -15.24
N SER A 172 13.80 19.77 -16.00
CA SER A 172 14.15 21.18 -16.15
C SER A 172 13.89 21.94 -14.85
N LYS A 173 14.46 23.14 -14.71
CA LYS A 173 14.19 24.02 -13.55
C LYS A 173 12.72 24.43 -13.45
N GLU A 174 12.02 24.49 -14.58
CA GLU A 174 10.61 24.90 -14.72
C GLU A 174 9.67 23.69 -14.88
N ALA A 175 10.12 22.48 -14.52
CA ALA A 175 9.32 21.27 -14.71
C ALA A 175 7.98 21.33 -13.96
N SER A 176 6.90 21.01 -14.67
CA SER A 176 5.56 20.91 -14.10
C SER A 176 5.42 19.77 -13.11
N ASN A 177 4.35 19.72 -12.35
CA ASN A 177 4.12 18.63 -11.39
C ASN A 177 3.85 17.30 -12.12
N GLU A 178 3.22 17.33 -13.28
CA GLU A 178 3.00 16.16 -14.14
C GLU A 178 4.32 15.60 -14.69
N GLU A 179 5.23 16.49 -15.14
CA GLU A 179 6.57 16.09 -15.58
C GLU A 179 7.37 15.45 -14.43
N LYS A 180 7.24 15.95 -13.20
CA LYS A 180 7.85 15.31 -12.01
C LYS A 180 7.26 13.92 -11.75
N VAL A 181 5.93 13.74 -11.86
CA VAL A 181 5.27 12.43 -11.74
C VAL A 181 5.77 11.47 -12.82
N HIS A 182 5.86 11.91 -14.07
CA HIS A 182 6.39 11.09 -15.16
C HIS A 182 7.87 10.69 -14.95
N ALA A 183 8.72 11.62 -14.50
CA ALA A 183 10.11 11.33 -14.18
C ALA A 183 10.24 10.34 -13.01
N MET A 184 9.42 10.48 -11.96
CA MET A 184 9.35 9.53 -10.85
C MET A 184 8.90 8.15 -11.31
N ASN A 185 7.84 8.05 -12.10
CA ASN A 185 7.36 6.78 -12.65
C ASN A 185 8.45 6.09 -13.47
N HIS A 186 9.12 6.85 -14.35
CA HIS A 186 10.21 6.32 -15.15
C HIS A 186 11.36 5.79 -14.26
N PHE A 187 11.80 6.58 -13.29
CA PHE A 187 12.92 6.22 -12.43
C PHE A 187 12.60 5.01 -11.54
N ILE A 188 11.47 5.06 -10.81
CA ILE A 188 11.10 4.01 -9.85
C ILE A 188 10.79 2.69 -10.56
N PHE A 189 9.94 2.72 -11.59
CA PHE A 189 9.38 1.50 -12.16
C PHE A 189 10.16 0.94 -13.36
N TYR A 190 10.80 1.79 -14.15
CA TYR A 190 11.51 1.35 -15.37
C TYR A 190 13.03 1.36 -15.22
N GLU A 191 13.61 2.31 -14.50
CA GLU A 191 15.06 2.34 -14.29
C GLU A 191 15.46 1.42 -13.11
N LEU A 192 14.83 1.56 -11.94
CA LEU A 192 15.12 0.76 -10.76
C LEU A 192 14.36 -0.58 -10.72
N GLY A 193 13.25 -0.71 -11.46
CA GLY A 193 12.49 -1.94 -11.56
C GLY A 193 11.72 -2.32 -10.31
N TYR A 194 11.27 -1.33 -9.52
CA TYR A 194 10.36 -1.59 -8.40
C TYR A 194 9.08 -2.24 -8.92
N ARG A 195 8.60 -3.24 -8.18
CA ARG A 195 7.44 -4.02 -8.59
C ARG A 195 6.63 -4.53 -7.41
N PHE A 196 5.40 -4.87 -7.68
CA PHE A 196 4.59 -5.66 -6.76
C PHE A 196 5.18 -7.08 -6.66
N PRO A 197 5.29 -7.68 -5.47
CA PRO A 197 5.80 -9.04 -5.31
C PRO A 197 4.87 -10.07 -5.97
N ALA A 198 5.39 -11.25 -6.29
CA ALA A 198 4.55 -12.36 -6.74
C ALA A 198 3.51 -12.70 -5.66
N HIS A 199 2.30 -13.08 -6.07
CA HIS A 199 1.17 -13.32 -5.15
C HIS A 199 1.53 -14.31 -4.04
N SER A 200 2.25 -15.39 -4.37
CA SER A 200 2.71 -16.40 -3.42
C SER A 200 3.76 -15.92 -2.41
N GLU A 201 4.43 -14.80 -2.70
CA GLU A 201 5.47 -14.25 -1.83
C GLU A 201 4.91 -13.23 -0.83
N HIS A 202 3.92 -12.42 -1.21
CA HIS A 202 3.45 -11.33 -0.36
C HIS A 202 2.54 -11.81 0.78
N GLU A 203 1.82 -12.90 0.60
CA GLU A 203 0.95 -13.47 1.65
C GLU A 203 1.76 -13.92 2.87
N GLU A 204 2.96 -14.48 2.66
CA GLU A 204 3.83 -14.96 3.73
C GLU A 204 4.70 -13.87 4.36
N LYS A 205 5.04 -12.83 3.59
CA LYS A 205 6.05 -11.83 3.96
C LYS A 205 5.54 -10.38 3.83
N ILE A 206 4.27 -10.15 4.13
CA ILE A 206 3.66 -8.82 3.96
C ILE A 206 4.41 -7.72 4.74
N ASP A 207 5.00 -8.04 5.88
CA ASP A 207 5.83 -7.12 6.66
C ASP A 207 7.04 -6.65 5.86
N THR A 208 7.70 -7.60 5.17
CA THR A 208 8.88 -7.34 4.34
C THR A 208 8.56 -6.38 3.18
N TYR A 209 7.32 -6.38 2.70
CA TYR A 209 6.90 -5.58 1.54
C TYR A 209 6.13 -4.31 1.90
N THR A 210 5.93 -4.05 3.19
CA THR A 210 5.23 -2.86 3.70
C THR A 210 6.20 -1.81 4.23
N LEU A 211 7.23 -2.23 4.98
CA LEU A 211 8.16 -1.30 5.61
C LEU A 211 9.13 -0.68 4.60
N LEU A 212 9.30 0.62 4.66
CA LEU A 212 10.13 1.37 3.72
C LEU A 212 11.57 0.86 3.59
N PRO A 213 12.31 0.51 4.68
CA PRO A 213 13.63 -0.10 4.55
C PRO A 213 13.61 -1.38 3.74
N SER A 214 12.68 -2.27 4.04
CA SER A 214 12.55 -3.56 3.33
C SER A 214 12.17 -3.37 1.86
N VAL A 215 11.34 -2.37 1.54
CA VAL A 215 11.01 -2.00 0.15
C VAL A 215 12.25 -1.53 -0.60
N LEU A 216 13.08 -0.71 0.04
CA LEU A 216 14.36 -0.23 -0.53
C LEU A 216 15.34 -1.40 -0.75
N ASP A 217 15.47 -2.30 0.23
CA ASP A 217 16.38 -3.44 0.16
C ASP A 217 16.00 -4.47 -0.91
N ASN A 218 14.69 -4.72 -1.08
CA ASN A 218 14.19 -5.77 -1.97
C ASN A 218 13.75 -5.24 -3.35
N ARG A 219 13.54 -3.95 -3.51
CA ARG A 219 12.92 -3.32 -4.67
C ARG A 219 11.55 -3.92 -5.02
N GLN A 220 10.86 -4.37 -4.00
CA GLN A 220 9.49 -4.89 -4.07
C GLN A 220 8.68 -4.30 -2.93
N GLY A 221 7.42 -4.04 -3.19
CA GLY A 221 6.51 -3.55 -2.15
C GLY A 221 5.06 -3.84 -2.51
N VAL A 222 4.24 -4.08 -1.49
CA VAL A 222 2.78 -4.05 -1.63
C VAL A 222 2.31 -2.61 -1.87
N CYS A 223 1.04 -2.41 -2.17
CA CYS A 223 0.48 -1.09 -2.49
C CYS A 223 0.95 -0.01 -1.49
N LEU A 224 0.87 -0.28 -0.18
CA LEU A 224 1.31 0.67 0.83
C LEU A 224 2.82 0.92 0.80
N GLY A 225 3.64 -0.15 0.70
CA GLY A 225 5.10 -0.02 0.70
C GLY A 225 5.64 0.82 -0.45
N VAL A 226 5.15 0.57 -1.68
CA VAL A 226 5.56 1.38 -2.86
C VAL A 226 4.98 2.79 -2.79
N SER A 227 3.76 2.98 -2.27
CA SER A 227 3.18 4.32 -2.08
C SER A 227 3.95 5.14 -1.05
N LEU A 228 4.45 4.51 0.03
CA LEU A 228 5.33 5.17 1.02
C LEU A 228 6.64 5.65 0.37
N LEU A 229 7.29 4.80 -0.42
CA LEU A 229 8.48 5.17 -1.17
C LEU A 229 8.19 6.32 -2.14
N TYR A 230 7.12 6.20 -2.92
CA TYR A 230 6.72 7.21 -3.89
C TYR A 230 6.44 8.56 -3.21
N TYR A 231 5.70 8.55 -2.11
CA TYR A 231 5.36 9.75 -1.34
C TYR A 231 6.60 10.41 -0.72
N ALA A 232 7.53 9.61 -0.16
CA ALA A 232 8.79 10.10 0.38
C ALA A 232 9.66 10.81 -0.68
N LEU A 233 9.68 10.32 -1.92
CA LEU A 233 10.36 10.98 -3.03
C LEU A 233 9.59 12.21 -3.52
N ALA A 234 8.26 12.16 -3.57
CA ALA A 234 7.41 13.29 -3.93
C ALA A 234 7.64 14.50 -3.01
N GLN A 235 7.72 14.27 -1.69
CA GLN A 235 8.04 15.34 -0.72
C GLN A 235 9.41 15.99 -0.98
N ARG A 236 10.43 15.20 -1.36
CA ARG A 236 11.76 15.71 -1.71
C ARG A 236 11.75 16.61 -2.94
N LEU A 237 10.87 16.31 -3.89
CA LEU A 237 10.68 17.06 -5.14
C LEU A 237 9.68 18.23 -5.01
N GLY A 238 9.06 18.40 -3.84
CA GLY A 238 8.06 19.42 -3.58
C GLY A 238 6.72 19.15 -4.28
N LEU A 239 6.37 17.87 -4.47
CA LEU A 239 5.05 17.46 -4.93
C LEU A 239 4.12 17.29 -3.74
N ASN A 240 2.96 17.92 -3.79
CA ASN A 240 1.85 17.65 -2.88
C ASN A 240 0.94 16.61 -3.53
N LEU A 241 0.90 15.43 -2.95
CA LEU A 241 0.02 14.36 -3.37
C LEU A 241 -1.05 14.10 -2.33
N ASP A 242 -2.26 13.86 -2.80
CA ASP A 242 -3.34 13.36 -1.97
C ASP A 242 -3.19 11.83 -1.79
N ILE A 243 -3.59 11.36 -0.63
CA ILE A 243 -3.50 9.94 -0.24
C ILE A 243 -4.92 9.42 -0.08
N TYR A 244 -5.30 8.42 -0.88
CA TYR A 244 -6.61 7.79 -0.79
C TYR A 244 -6.50 6.32 -0.40
N THR A 245 -7.39 5.90 0.52
CA THR A 245 -7.43 4.52 1.02
C THR A 245 -8.80 3.89 0.78
N PRO A 246 -9.03 3.30 -0.42
CA PRO A 246 -10.14 2.39 -0.62
C PRO A 246 -9.95 1.12 0.22
N PRO A 247 -11.02 0.33 0.46
CA PRO A 247 -10.92 -0.90 1.24
C PRO A 247 -9.83 -1.84 0.70
N GLY A 248 -8.85 -2.18 1.56
CA GLY A 248 -7.76 -3.09 1.22
C GLY A 248 -6.73 -2.55 0.23
N HIS A 249 -6.76 -1.26 -0.09
CA HIS A 249 -5.85 -0.67 -1.07
C HIS A 249 -5.43 0.76 -0.69
N ILE A 250 -4.44 1.30 -1.41
CA ILE A 250 -3.99 2.69 -1.34
C ILE A 250 -3.50 3.14 -2.71
N PHE A 251 -3.82 4.37 -3.09
CA PHE A 251 -3.23 5.05 -4.23
C PHE A 251 -2.96 6.52 -3.90
N LEU A 252 -2.16 7.17 -4.73
CA LEU A 252 -1.84 8.58 -4.61
C LEU A 252 -2.51 9.38 -5.74
N SER A 253 -2.70 10.67 -5.54
CA SER A 253 -3.29 11.55 -6.55
C SER A 253 -2.59 12.89 -6.56
N LEU A 254 -2.24 13.39 -7.75
CA LEU A 254 -1.76 14.76 -7.93
C LEU A 254 -2.95 15.74 -8.00
N HIS A 255 -3.98 15.36 -8.73
CA HIS A 255 -5.28 16.01 -8.86
C HIS A 255 -6.30 15.00 -9.40
N GLU A 256 -7.58 15.37 -9.49
CA GLU A 256 -8.68 14.45 -9.85
C GLU A 256 -8.45 13.67 -11.15
N ASP A 257 -7.77 14.30 -12.14
CA ASP A 257 -7.49 13.67 -13.42
C ASP A 257 -6.15 12.92 -13.49
N LEU A 258 -5.38 12.88 -12.41
CA LEU A 258 -4.08 12.19 -12.36
C LEU A 258 -3.89 11.43 -11.03
N ASN A 259 -4.50 10.28 -10.95
CA ASN A 259 -4.24 9.29 -9.91
C ASN A 259 -3.00 8.46 -10.27
N ILE A 260 -2.27 8.01 -9.27
CA ILE A 260 -1.01 7.30 -9.41
C ILE A 260 -1.17 5.92 -8.75
N GLU A 261 -1.43 4.91 -9.58
CA GLU A 261 -1.55 3.53 -9.14
C GLU A 261 -0.15 2.88 -9.07
N THR A 262 0.42 2.84 -7.87
CA THR A 262 1.80 2.40 -7.67
C THR A 262 2.00 0.90 -7.96
N THR A 263 0.98 0.07 -7.80
CA THR A 263 1.02 -1.36 -8.12
C THR A 263 0.99 -1.63 -9.62
N ALA A 264 0.53 -0.66 -10.41
CA ALA A 264 0.48 -0.69 -11.85
C ALA A 264 1.47 0.31 -12.50
N ARG A 265 2.63 0.52 -11.87
CA ARG A 265 3.73 1.36 -12.37
C ARG A 265 3.37 2.83 -12.56
N GLY A 266 2.48 3.36 -11.73
CA GLY A 266 2.10 4.76 -11.73
C GLY A 266 1.12 5.15 -12.84
N ILE A 267 0.41 4.20 -13.46
CA ILE A 267 -0.66 4.53 -14.42
C ILE A 267 -1.82 5.21 -13.71
N HIS A 268 -2.53 6.04 -14.46
CA HIS A 268 -3.77 6.65 -13.99
C HIS A 268 -4.91 5.62 -13.98
N MET A 269 -5.66 5.59 -12.86
CA MET A 269 -6.94 4.90 -12.78
C MET A 269 -8.00 5.86 -12.23
N PRO A 270 -9.20 5.91 -12.82
CA PRO A 270 -10.27 6.80 -12.33
C PRO A 270 -10.77 6.38 -10.95
N ILE A 271 -11.24 7.35 -10.15
CA ILE A 271 -11.72 7.11 -8.77
C ILE A 271 -12.83 6.06 -8.73
N GLU A 272 -13.68 6.03 -9.73
CA GLU A 272 -14.80 5.08 -9.84
C GLU A 272 -14.34 3.61 -9.85
N ALA A 273 -13.11 3.35 -10.32
CA ALA A 273 -12.54 2.00 -10.30
C ALA A 273 -12.27 1.47 -8.88
N TYR A 274 -12.16 2.37 -7.89
CA TYR A 274 -11.89 2.04 -6.51
C TYR A 274 -13.15 2.02 -5.62
N LEU A 275 -14.28 2.52 -6.11
CA LEU A 275 -15.54 2.49 -5.38
C LEU A 275 -16.11 1.07 -5.39
N SER A 276 -16.67 0.64 -4.27
CA SER A 276 -17.14 -0.73 -4.07
C SER A 276 -18.57 -0.76 -3.55
N LEU A 277 -19.14 -1.97 -3.44
CA LEU A 277 -20.47 -2.19 -2.85
C LEU A 277 -20.59 -1.74 -1.40
N HIS A 278 -19.45 -1.59 -0.71
CA HIS A 278 -19.41 -1.28 0.73
C HIS A 278 -19.13 0.19 1.02
N VAL A 279 -18.54 0.91 0.04
CA VAL A 279 -17.98 2.27 0.24
C VAL A 279 -18.40 3.18 -0.88
N LYS A 280 -19.11 4.26 -0.55
CA LYS A 280 -19.59 5.26 -1.53
C LYS A 280 -18.63 6.41 -1.78
N SER A 281 -17.65 6.62 -0.91
CA SER A 281 -16.59 7.62 -1.08
C SER A 281 -15.30 7.17 -0.43
N LEU A 282 -14.19 7.66 -0.94
CA LEU A 282 -12.87 7.29 -0.46
C LEU A 282 -12.42 8.19 0.68
N ASN A 283 -11.71 7.60 1.64
CA ASN A 283 -11.08 8.35 2.73
C ASN A 283 -9.77 8.97 2.22
N LYS A 284 -9.66 10.29 2.34
CA LYS A 284 -8.40 11.02 2.16
C LYS A 284 -7.63 10.98 3.48
N ARG A 285 -6.35 10.63 3.42
CA ARG A 285 -5.47 10.49 4.58
C ARG A 285 -4.43 11.61 4.64
N THR A 286 -4.00 11.92 5.86
CA THR A 286 -2.86 12.81 6.13
C THR A 286 -1.54 12.02 6.11
N GLN A 287 -0.40 12.72 6.09
CA GLN A 287 0.92 12.09 6.20
C GLN A 287 1.06 11.30 7.52
N LYS A 288 0.53 11.82 8.62
CA LYS A 288 0.56 11.12 9.91
C LYS A 288 -0.25 9.83 9.87
N GLU A 289 -1.45 9.87 9.30
CA GLU A 289 -2.27 8.67 9.12
C GLU A 289 -1.59 7.63 8.21
N LEU A 290 -0.84 8.08 7.19
CA LEU A 290 -0.09 7.18 6.31
C LEU A 290 0.95 6.36 7.09
N LEU A 291 1.63 6.94 8.10
CA LEU A 291 2.51 6.20 9.00
C LEU A 291 1.72 5.16 9.83
N GLY A 292 0.55 5.53 10.32
CA GLY A 292 -0.33 4.63 11.07
C GLY A 292 -0.78 3.43 10.26
N MET A 293 -1.00 3.60 8.94
CA MET A 293 -1.37 2.51 8.04
C MET A 293 -0.29 1.41 7.96
N ALA A 294 0.98 1.75 8.10
CA ALA A 294 2.05 0.75 8.16
C ALA A 294 1.95 -0.13 9.42
N LEU A 295 1.66 0.48 10.57
CA LEU A 295 1.41 -0.26 11.82
C LEU A 295 0.14 -1.10 11.74
N PHE A 296 -0.91 -0.58 11.10
CA PHE A 296 -2.13 -1.31 10.84
C PHE A 296 -1.88 -2.58 10.01
N ASN A 297 -1.11 -2.48 8.92
CA ASN A 297 -0.76 -3.65 8.11
C ASN A 297 0.03 -4.69 8.89
N GLN A 298 1.02 -4.26 9.70
CA GLN A 298 1.76 -5.18 10.57
C GLN A 298 0.86 -5.87 11.59
N SER A 299 -0.10 -5.14 12.17
CA SER A 299 -1.08 -5.71 13.10
C SER A 299 -1.86 -6.84 12.45
N SER A 300 -2.30 -6.65 11.21
CA SER A 300 -3.10 -7.63 10.45
C SER A 300 -2.33 -8.94 10.23
N VAL A 301 -0.99 -8.90 10.08
CA VAL A 301 -0.16 -10.10 9.99
C VAL A 301 -0.21 -10.91 11.28
N PHE A 302 -0.12 -10.25 12.44
CA PHE A 302 -0.20 -10.96 13.72
C PHE A 302 -1.62 -11.47 14.01
N LEU A 303 -2.64 -10.75 13.57
CA LEU A 303 -4.03 -11.21 13.62
C LEU A 303 -4.19 -12.53 12.83
N LYS A 304 -3.71 -12.59 11.60
CA LYS A 304 -3.71 -13.81 10.77
C LYS A 304 -2.97 -14.97 11.43
N LYS A 305 -1.82 -14.69 12.06
CA LYS A 305 -1.04 -15.69 12.84
C LYS A 305 -1.69 -16.05 14.18
N GLN A 306 -2.85 -15.48 14.51
CA GLN A 306 -3.56 -15.67 15.79
C GLN A 306 -2.76 -15.21 17.04
N ASP A 307 -1.77 -14.35 16.87
CA ASP A 307 -1.10 -13.64 17.96
C ASP A 307 -1.88 -12.37 18.31
N PHE A 308 -3.05 -12.57 18.94
CA PHE A 308 -4.02 -11.50 19.23
C PHE A 308 -3.45 -10.42 20.12
N LYS A 309 -2.57 -10.79 21.06
CA LYS A 309 -1.95 -9.84 21.97
C LYS A 309 -1.05 -8.87 21.21
N LYS A 310 -0.17 -9.41 20.36
CA LYS A 310 0.77 -8.60 19.57
C LYS A 310 0.05 -7.77 18.52
N ALA A 311 -1.01 -8.34 17.91
CA ALA A 311 -1.88 -7.60 17.01
C ALA A 311 -2.55 -6.42 17.73
N ALA A 312 -3.10 -6.62 18.93
CA ALA A 312 -3.73 -5.56 19.73
C ALA A 312 -2.73 -4.44 20.09
N ASP A 313 -1.51 -4.80 20.53
CA ASP A 313 -0.47 -3.82 20.85
C ASP A 313 -0.11 -2.92 19.65
N LEU A 314 -0.06 -3.49 18.45
CA LEU A 314 0.22 -2.73 17.22
C LEU A 314 -0.99 -1.91 16.76
N TYR A 315 -2.23 -2.40 16.91
CA TYR A 315 -3.43 -1.61 16.65
C TYR A 315 -3.55 -0.42 17.63
N GLU A 316 -3.23 -0.59 18.93
CA GLU A 316 -3.15 0.53 19.88
C GLU A 316 -2.12 1.58 19.42
N LYS A 317 -0.96 1.12 18.96
CA LYS A 317 0.08 1.98 18.38
C LYS A 317 -0.40 2.71 17.12
N ALA A 318 -1.14 2.04 16.23
CA ALA A 318 -1.71 2.65 15.03
C ALA A 318 -2.72 3.76 15.36
N LEU A 319 -3.53 3.59 16.42
CA LEU A 319 -4.50 4.60 16.87
C LEU A 319 -3.87 5.91 17.36
N ALA A 320 -2.57 5.93 17.72
CA ALA A 320 -1.86 7.18 18.02
C ALA A 320 -1.66 8.04 16.76
N PHE A 321 -1.62 7.41 15.60
CA PHE A 321 -1.46 8.08 14.28
C PHE A 321 -2.80 8.29 13.56
N ILE A 322 -3.76 7.36 13.75
CA ILE A 322 -5.09 7.39 13.11
C ILE A 322 -6.15 7.30 14.24
N PRO A 323 -6.35 8.36 15.00
CA PRO A 323 -7.31 8.34 16.10
C PRO A 323 -8.72 8.11 15.57
N ASP A 324 -9.47 7.30 16.30
CA ASP A 324 -10.90 7.03 16.02
C ASP A 324 -11.20 6.35 14.68
N ASP A 325 -10.21 5.70 14.06
CA ASP A 325 -10.45 4.92 12.84
C ASP A 325 -11.34 3.71 13.16
N PRO A 326 -12.53 3.59 12.51
CA PRO A 326 -13.48 2.55 12.83
C PRO A 326 -12.98 1.15 12.59
N GLN A 327 -12.23 0.93 11.52
CA GLN A 327 -11.68 -0.38 11.15
C GLN A 327 -10.62 -0.84 12.17
N ILE A 328 -9.73 0.09 12.60
CA ILE A 328 -8.75 -0.22 13.63
C ILE A 328 -9.44 -0.55 14.96
N LEU A 329 -10.45 0.22 15.35
CA LEU A 329 -11.20 -0.02 16.58
C LEU A 329 -11.94 -1.37 16.55
N GLU A 330 -12.54 -1.75 15.42
CA GLU A 330 -13.20 -3.04 15.26
C GLU A 330 -12.24 -4.20 15.43
N LEU A 331 -11.08 -4.15 14.72
CA LEU A 331 -10.08 -5.20 14.78
C LEU A 331 -9.41 -5.27 16.15
N LEU A 332 -9.13 -4.12 16.78
CA LEU A 332 -8.61 -4.06 18.15
C LEU A 332 -9.58 -4.69 19.15
N GLY A 333 -10.86 -4.31 19.10
CA GLY A 333 -11.88 -4.89 19.97
C GLY A 333 -12.06 -6.39 19.74
N SER A 334 -11.97 -6.85 18.50
CA SER A 334 -12.00 -8.26 18.13
C SER A 334 -10.77 -9.01 18.67
N CYS A 335 -9.57 -8.44 18.57
CA CYS A 335 -8.35 -9.01 19.18
C CYS A 335 -8.49 -9.16 20.71
N TYR A 336 -9.00 -8.13 21.39
CA TYR A 336 -9.24 -8.22 22.83
C TYR A 336 -10.28 -9.29 23.19
N LEU A 337 -11.33 -9.45 22.38
CA LEU A 337 -12.32 -10.50 22.62
C LEU A 337 -11.72 -11.89 22.45
N MET A 338 -10.92 -12.11 21.39
CA MET A 338 -10.23 -13.38 21.14
C MET A 338 -9.18 -13.68 22.21
N ASP A 339 -8.53 -12.66 22.78
CA ASP A 339 -7.60 -12.75 23.93
C ASP A 339 -8.34 -12.73 25.30
N LYS A 340 -9.66 -12.87 25.30
CA LYS A 340 -10.54 -12.94 26.50
C LYS A 340 -10.49 -11.71 27.41
N GLN A 341 -10.12 -10.53 26.87
CA GLN A 341 -10.07 -9.25 27.59
C GLN A 341 -11.40 -8.48 27.49
N LEU A 342 -12.49 -9.06 27.98
CA LEU A 342 -13.87 -8.55 27.82
C LEU A 342 -14.06 -7.09 28.21
N ALA A 343 -13.41 -6.62 29.28
CA ALA A 343 -13.54 -5.24 29.74
C ALA A 343 -12.95 -4.26 28.71
N LYS A 344 -11.82 -4.60 28.09
CA LYS A 344 -11.22 -3.81 27.00
C LYS A 344 -12.06 -3.86 25.75
N THR A 345 -12.55 -5.05 25.36
CA THR A 345 -13.49 -5.20 24.23
C THR A 345 -14.69 -4.28 24.38
N HIS A 346 -15.36 -4.33 25.53
CA HIS A 346 -16.54 -3.51 25.80
C HIS A 346 -16.23 -2.03 25.67
N ARG A 347 -15.11 -1.56 26.22
CA ARG A 347 -14.68 -0.16 26.12
C ARG A 347 -14.46 0.28 24.68
N VAL A 348 -13.75 -0.54 23.87
CA VAL A 348 -13.44 -0.22 22.49
C VAL A 348 -14.69 -0.24 21.61
N PHE A 349 -15.54 -1.26 21.76
CA PHE A 349 -16.77 -1.36 20.97
C PHE A 349 -17.82 -0.29 21.38
N THR A 350 -17.86 0.13 22.66
CA THR A 350 -18.67 1.28 23.08
C THR A 350 -18.18 2.59 22.44
N LYS A 351 -16.85 2.75 22.26
CA LYS A 351 -16.30 3.90 21.54
C LYS A 351 -16.71 3.83 20.06
N LEU A 352 -16.58 2.68 19.43
CA LEU A 352 -16.91 2.48 18.02
C LEU A 352 -18.40 2.74 17.72
N GLN A 353 -19.34 2.34 18.61
CA GLN A 353 -20.77 2.63 18.45
C GLN A 353 -21.09 4.14 18.36
N LYS A 354 -20.24 5.00 18.94
CA LYS A 354 -20.45 6.45 18.93
C LYS A 354 -19.97 7.10 17.63
N ILE A 355 -19.15 6.40 16.86
CA ILE A 355 -18.58 6.89 15.61
C ILE A 355 -19.61 6.65 14.50
N LYS A 356 -20.06 7.75 13.88
CA LYS A 356 -20.94 7.68 12.71
C LYS A 356 -20.10 7.57 11.45
N GLU A 357 -20.06 6.41 10.86
CA GLU A 357 -19.40 6.19 9.57
C GLU A 357 -20.30 6.70 8.45
N LYS A 358 -19.92 7.82 7.83
CA LYS A 358 -20.69 8.44 6.74
C LYS A 358 -20.51 7.74 5.39
N ASN A 359 -19.38 7.05 5.21
CA ASN A 359 -18.95 6.50 3.93
C ASN A 359 -19.24 5.01 3.76
N LEU A 360 -19.54 4.29 4.84
CA LEU A 360 -19.91 2.88 4.80
C LEU A 360 -21.40 2.71 4.50
N LEU A 361 -21.71 1.71 3.68
CA LEU A 361 -23.06 1.31 3.31
C LEU A 361 -23.53 0.06 4.06
N THR A 362 -22.60 -0.67 4.66
CA THR A 362 -22.87 -1.94 5.36
C THR A 362 -22.82 -1.75 6.86
N SER A 363 -23.68 -2.50 7.56
CA SER A 363 -23.73 -2.49 9.02
C SER A 363 -22.55 -3.24 9.63
N ASN A 364 -22.04 -2.74 10.76
CA ASN A 364 -21.04 -3.46 11.55
C ASN A 364 -21.70 -4.53 12.41
N TYR A 365 -21.90 -5.72 11.86
CA TYR A 365 -22.56 -6.82 12.57
C TYR A 365 -21.78 -7.30 13.80
N ILE A 366 -20.43 -7.23 13.79
CA ILE A 366 -19.61 -7.70 14.91
C ILE A 366 -19.93 -6.93 16.18
N VAL A 367 -19.94 -5.60 16.11
CA VAL A 367 -20.18 -4.76 17.29
C VAL A 367 -21.61 -4.93 17.82
N GLU A 368 -22.60 -4.92 16.93
CA GLU A 368 -24.00 -5.11 17.33
C GLU A 368 -24.25 -6.49 17.95
N ASP A 369 -23.69 -7.54 17.34
CA ASP A 369 -23.88 -8.92 17.81
C ASP A 369 -23.12 -9.16 19.11
N PHE A 370 -22.01 -8.45 19.37
CA PHE A 370 -21.33 -8.46 20.66
C PHE A 370 -22.25 -7.97 21.80
N PHE A 371 -22.86 -6.81 21.62
CA PHE A 371 -23.76 -6.26 22.66
C PHE A 371 -25.04 -7.05 22.84
N LYS A 372 -25.44 -7.82 21.82
CA LYS A 372 -26.59 -8.75 21.90
C LYS A 372 -26.19 -10.12 22.50
N GLY A 373 -24.91 -10.36 22.77
CA GLY A 373 -24.40 -11.63 23.29
C GLY A 373 -24.43 -12.78 22.30
N TYR A 374 -24.39 -12.48 20.98
CA TYR A 374 -24.42 -13.48 19.91
C TYR A 374 -23.04 -13.95 19.46
N ILE A 375 -21.99 -13.21 19.83
CA ILE A 375 -20.60 -13.50 19.47
C ILE A 375 -19.92 -14.37 20.52
N THR A 376 -19.11 -15.33 20.03
CA THR A 376 -18.15 -16.07 20.84
C THR A 376 -16.72 -15.82 20.33
N PRO A 377 -15.69 -15.90 21.23
CA PRO A 377 -14.30 -15.80 20.81
C PRO A 377 -13.95 -16.78 19.69
N GLU A 378 -14.42 -18.02 19.80
CA GLU A 378 -14.18 -19.09 18.81
C GLU A 378 -14.83 -18.74 17.45
N GLY A 379 -16.00 -18.11 17.48
CA GLY A 379 -16.68 -17.64 16.28
C GLY A 379 -15.89 -16.56 15.55
N LEU A 380 -15.33 -15.60 16.28
CA LEU A 380 -14.44 -14.58 15.69
C LEU A 380 -13.15 -15.20 15.16
N GLN A 381 -12.54 -16.13 15.88
CA GLN A 381 -11.33 -16.84 15.41
C GLN A 381 -11.61 -17.55 14.07
N ALA A 382 -12.76 -18.20 13.92
CA ALA A 382 -13.13 -18.86 12.68
C ALA A 382 -13.33 -17.86 11.51
N ILE A 383 -13.87 -16.66 11.79
CA ILE A 383 -14.02 -15.59 10.79
C ILE A 383 -12.63 -15.09 10.33
N PHE A 384 -11.75 -14.75 11.28
CA PHE A 384 -10.42 -14.15 10.97
C PHE A 384 -9.34 -15.18 10.65
N LYS A 385 -9.67 -16.48 10.73
CA LYS A 385 -8.73 -17.53 10.33
C LYS A 385 -8.35 -17.35 8.87
N ASP A 386 -7.05 -17.19 8.63
CA ASP A 386 -6.50 -17.16 7.28
C ASP A 386 -6.73 -18.50 6.59
N VAL A 387 -6.89 -18.45 5.28
CA VAL A 387 -7.10 -19.62 4.45
C VAL A 387 -5.98 -19.61 3.45
N ASP A 388 -5.16 -20.65 3.45
CA ASP A 388 -4.22 -20.88 2.36
C ASP A 388 -4.99 -20.89 1.04
N SER A 389 -4.34 -20.55 -0.05
CA SER A 389 -4.97 -20.49 -1.38
C SER A 389 -5.42 -21.87 -1.91
N ASP A 390 -5.40 -22.90 -1.07
CA ASP A 390 -5.83 -24.23 -1.42
C ASP A 390 -7.33 -24.49 -1.10
N MET A 391 -7.93 -25.31 -1.93
CA MET A 391 -9.34 -25.67 -1.81
C MET A 391 -9.66 -26.37 -0.48
N GLN A 392 -8.73 -27.13 0.10
CA GLN A 392 -8.95 -27.87 1.33
C GLN A 392 -9.07 -26.94 2.53
N SER A 393 -8.26 -25.89 2.61
CA SER A 393 -8.34 -24.85 3.65
C SER A 393 -9.72 -24.15 3.64
N LEU A 394 -10.23 -23.81 2.45
CA LEU A 394 -11.58 -23.26 2.28
C LEU A 394 -12.67 -24.22 2.75
N ILE A 395 -12.57 -25.51 2.40
CA ILE A 395 -13.50 -26.55 2.84
C ILE A 395 -13.50 -26.66 4.37
N ASN A 396 -12.33 -26.70 4.98
CA ASN A 396 -12.19 -26.78 6.44
C ASN A 396 -12.79 -25.55 7.12
N LYS A 397 -12.57 -24.34 6.59
CA LYS A 397 -13.17 -23.10 7.08
C LYS A 397 -14.70 -23.16 6.97
N SER A 398 -15.23 -23.69 5.88
CA SER A 398 -16.70 -23.81 5.74
C SER A 398 -17.31 -24.70 6.84
N TYR A 399 -16.69 -25.84 7.16
CA TYR A 399 -17.15 -26.73 8.24
C TYR A 399 -17.07 -26.05 9.63
N GLU A 400 -15.99 -25.31 9.91
CA GLU A 400 -15.86 -24.54 11.14
C GLU A 400 -17.00 -23.50 11.27
N LEU A 401 -17.25 -22.74 10.22
CA LEU A 401 -18.31 -21.71 10.19
C LEU A 401 -19.73 -22.34 10.27
N GLU A 402 -19.97 -23.50 9.64
CA GLU A 402 -21.21 -24.25 9.79
C GLU A 402 -21.44 -24.66 11.28
N ALA A 403 -20.39 -25.17 11.94
CA ALA A 403 -20.46 -25.54 13.35
C ALA A 403 -20.73 -24.33 14.25
N ILE A 404 -20.10 -23.18 13.97
CA ILE A 404 -20.35 -21.92 14.68
C ILE A 404 -21.79 -21.45 14.44
N HIS A 405 -22.27 -21.45 13.19
CA HIS A 405 -23.64 -21.06 12.89
C HIS A 405 -24.66 -21.96 13.57
N LYS A 406 -24.42 -23.28 13.66
CA LYS A 406 -25.29 -24.21 14.37
C LYS A 406 -25.39 -23.90 15.87
N LYS A 407 -24.27 -23.48 16.50
CA LYS A 407 -24.24 -23.10 17.93
C LYS A 407 -24.76 -21.71 18.18
N SER A 408 -24.52 -20.77 17.28
CA SER A 408 -24.86 -19.35 17.40
C SER A 408 -25.59 -18.86 16.13
N PRO A 409 -26.86 -19.24 15.92
CA PRO A 409 -27.58 -18.94 14.66
C PRO A 409 -27.85 -17.45 14.41
N LYS A 410 -27.71 -16.62 15.44
CA LYS A 410 -27.90 -15.16 15.37
C LYS A 410 -26.61 -14.40 15.14
N PHE A 411 -25.45 -15.08 15.05
CA PHE A 411 -24.18 -14.46 14.77
C PHE A 411 -24.04 -14.17 13.26
N ARG A 412 -24.46 -12.96 12.86
CA ARG A 412 -24.60 -12.54 11.47
C ARG A 412 -23.31 -12.55 10.69
N SER A 413 -22.19 -12.08 11.29
CA SER A 413 -20.89 -12.06 10.62
C SER A 413 -20.38 -13.46 10.28
N ALA A 414 -20.63 -14.47 11.13
CA ALA A 414 -20.26 -15.86 10.82
C ALA A 414 -21.09 -16.41 9.65
N LEU A 415 -22.37 -16.06 9.60
CA LEU A 415 -23.25 -16.48 8.51
C LEU A 415 -22.90 -15.78 7.19
N TYR A 416 -22.55 -14.49 7.23
CA TYR A 416 -22.04 -13.76 6.07
C TYR A 416 -20.75 -14.39 5.55
N GLN A 417 -19.78 -14.65 6.44
CA GLN A 417 -18.50 -15.25 6.07
C GLN A 417 -18.67 -16.67 5.51
N LEU A 418 -19.62 -17.43 6.03
CA LEU A 418 -19.98 -18.75 5.49
C LEU A 418 -20.49 -18.64 4.04
N GLY A 419 -21.38 -17.68 3.78
CA GLY A 419 -21.87 -17.39 2.43
C GLY A 419 -20.74 -17.04 1.47
N ILE A 420 -19.83 -16.17 1.87
CA ILE A 420 -18.64 -15.79 1.07
C ILE A 420 -17.69 -17.00 0.85
N THR A 421 -17.48 -17.82 1.88
CA THR A 421 -16.65 -19.04 1.75
C THR A 421 -17.26 -20.03 0.75
N TYR A 422 -18.56 -20.19 0.74
CA TYR A 422 -19.25 -21.01 -0.28
C TYR A 422 -19.16 -20.40 -1.69
N LEU A 423 -19.19 -19.08 -1.83
CA LEU A 423 -18.92 -18.41 -3.12
C LEU A 423 -17.53 -18.73 -3.63
N GLN A 424 -16.50 -18.65 -2.77
CA GLN A 424 -15.12 -19.00 -3.11
C GLN A 424 -14.97 -20.48 -3.50
N LEU A 425 -15.78 -21.36 -2.91
CA LEU A 425 -15.86 -22.80 -3.24
C LEU A 425 -16.74 -23.09 -4.47
N HIS A 426 -17.29 -22.08 -5.14
CA HIS A 426 -18.27 -22.22 -6.24
C HIS A 426 -19.53 -23.03 -5.86
N GLN A 427 -19.86 -23.14 -4.57
CA GLN A 427 -21.04 -23.81 -4.06
C GLN A 427 -22.22 -22.84 -4.01
N TYR A 428 -22.68 -22.37 -5.16
CA TYR A 428 -23.65 -21.25 -5.30
C TYR A 428 -24.98 -21.50 -4.59
N GLU A 429 -25.48 -22.75 -4.56
CA GLU A 429 -26.70 -23.08 -3.82
C GLU A 429 -26.53 -22.86 -2.32
N LYS A 430 -25.45 -23.38 -1.74
CA LYS A 430 -25.19 -23.20 -0.31
C LYS A 430 -24.90 -21.75 0.04
N ALA A 431 -24.16 -21.03 -0.81
CA ALA A 431 -23.91 -19.60 -0.66
C ALA A 431 -25.23 -18.82 -0.62
N PHE A 432 -26.14 -19.11 -1.55
CA PHE A 432 -27.45 -18.48 -1.60
C PHE A 432 -28.26 -18.74 -0.33
N LEU A 433 -28.38 -20.00 0.12
CA LEU A 433 -29.14 -20.36 1.32
C LEU A 433 -28.55 -19.68 2.58
N ALA A 434 -27.21 -19.60 2.71
CA ALA A 434 -26.60 -18.92 3.84
C ALA A 434 -26.90 -17.41 3.84
N LEU A 435 -26.74 -16.75 2.68
CA LEU A 435 -26.98 -15.31 2.55
C LEU A 435 -28.50 -14.97 2.61
N GLU A 436 -29.38 -15.81 2.08
CA GLU A 436 -30.82 -15.62 2.19
C GLU A 436 -31.28 -15.72 3.67
N LYS A 437 -30.66 -16.64 4.43
CA LYS A 437 -30.90 -16.71 5.87
C LYS A 437 -30.42 -15.46 6.61
N LEU A 438 -29.28 -14.92 6.23
CA LEU A 438 -28.79 -13.64 6.75
C LEU A 438 -29.75 -12.49 6.41
N TYR A 439 -30.29 -12.47 5.19
CA TYR A 439 -31.22 -11.46 4.73
C TYR A 439 -32.47 -11.35 5.61
N THR A 440 -32.94 -12.47 6.20
CA THR A 440 -34.06 -12.42 7.18
C THR A 440 -33.71 -11.67 8.46
N GLN A 441 -32.41 -11.40 8.72
CA GLN A 441 -31.94 -10.71 9.92
C GLN A 441 -31.34 -9.32 9.60
N ALA A 442 -31.07 -9.02 8.31
CA ALA A 442 -30.40 -7.81 7.85
C ALA A 442 -30.77 -7.48 6.40
N ASP A 443 -32.03 -7.09 6.17
CA ASP A 443 -32.59 -6.86 4.84
C ASP A 443 -32.21 -5.47 4.24
N ASP A 444 -31.49 -4.66 4.96
CA ASP A 444 -31.12 -3.27 4.60
C ASP A 444 -29.65 -3.09 4.18
N ASP A 445 -28.94 -4.20 3.94
CA ASP A 445 -27.55 -4.22 3.51
C ASP A 445 -27.46 -4.33 1.97
N PRO A 446 -27.00 -3.27 1.25
CA PRO A 446 -26.93 -3.28 -0.21
C PRO A 446 -26.00 -4.36 -0.78
N ALA A 447 -24.89 -4.67 -0.10
CA ALA A 447 -23.93 -5.67 -0.55
C ALA A 447 -24.53 -7.08 -0.44
N LEU A 448 -25.24 -7.37 0.65
CA LEU A 448 -25.96 -8.64 0.82
C LEU A 448 -27.01 -8.82 -0.29
N VAL A 449 -27.83 -7.78 -0.55
CA VAL A 449 -28.85 -7.84 -1.59
C VAL A 449 -28.23 -7.97 -2.99
N TYR A 450 -27.09 -7.33 -3.24
CA TYR A 450 -26.34 -7.51 -4.50
C TYR A 450 -25.92 -8.98 -4.70
N TYR A 451 -25.30 -9.61 -3.69
CA TYR A 451 -24.91 -11.03 -3.78
C TYR A 451 -26.11 -11.96 -3.99
N LEU A 452 -27.23 -11.70 -3.31
CA LEU A 452 -28.46 -12.47 -3.51
C LEU A 452 -29.02 -12.29 -4.92
N THR A 453 -28.99 -11.07 -5.47
CA THR A 453 -29.41 -10.80 -6.85
C THR A 453 -28.53 -11.57 -7.84
N GLN A 454 -27.20 -11.47 -7.68
CA GLN A 454 -26.24 -12.16 -8.54
C GLN A 454 -26.38 -13.70 -8.47
N LEU A 455 -26.50 -14.25 -7.26
CA LEU A 455 -26.66 -15.70 -7.08
C LEU A 455 -27.98 -16.21 -7.63
N SER A 456 -29.07 -15.45 -7.48
CA SER A 456 -30.36 -15.79 -8.09
C SER A 456 -30.27 -15.79 -9.61
N LEU A 457 -29.54 -14.84 -10.18
CA LEU A 457 -29.28 -14.77 -11.63
C LEU A 457 -28.48 -15.98 -12.12
N ILE A 458 -27.37 -16.32 -11.45
CA ILE A 458 -26.54 -17.50 -11.78
C ILE A 458 -27.37 -18.80 -11.73
N ARG A 459 -28.34 -18.89 -10.83
CA ARG A 459 -29.23 -20.04 -10.66
C ARG A 459 -30.42 -20.02 -11.62
N PHE A 460 -30.54 -19.00 -12.49
CA PHE A 460 -31.69 -18.76 -13.36
C PHE A 460 -33.04 -18.73 -12.61
N ASP A 461 -33.03 -18.33 -11.32
CA ASP A 461 -34.22 -18.14 -10.51
C ASP A 461 -34.82 -16.75 -10.78
N ARG A 462 -35.58 -16.64 -11.91
CA ARG A 462 -36.15 -15.36 -12.36
C ARG A 462 -36.99 -14.67 -11.26
N PRO A 463 -37.91 -15.35 -10.55
CA PRO A 463 -38.73 -14.70 -9.52
C PRO A 463 -37.88 -14.05 -8.41
N LYS A 464 -36.86 -14.76 -7.90
CA LYS A 464 -35.98 -14.24 -6.84
C LYS A 464 -35.04 -13.16 -7.39
N THR A 465 -34.53 -13.30 -8.62
CA THR A 465 -33.70 -12.26 -9.25
C THR A 465 -34.48 -10.95 -9.35
N LEU A 466 -35.71 -10.98 -9.82
CA LEU A 466 -36.54 -9.77 -9.91
C LEU A 466 -36.90 -9.19 -8.52
N LEU A 467 -37.20 -10.03 -7.53
CA LEU A 467 -37.44 -9.61 -6.16
C LEU A 467 -36.24 -8.84 -5.58
N TYR A 468 -35.05 -9.43 -5.63
CA TYR A 468 -33.81 -8.79 -5.12
C TYR A 468 -33.37 -7.61 -5.96
N LYS A 469 -33.56 -7.62 -7.28
CA LYS A 469 -33.32 -6.48 -8.17
C LYS A 469 -34.09 -5.24 -7.71
N GLU A 470 -35.37 -5.38 -7.43
CA GLU A 470 -36.18 -4.23 -6.98
C GLU A 470 -35.77 -3.75 -5.58
N LYS A 471 -35.46 -4.66 -4.65
CA LYS A 471 -34.89 -4.29 -3.34
C LYS A 471 -33.56 -3.58 -3.48
N LEU A 472 -32.66 -4.05 -4.37
CA LEU A 472 -31.35 -3.44 -4.65
C LEU A 472 -31.52 -2.02 -5.20
N LYS A 473 -32.40 -1.81 -6.18
CA LYS A 473 -32.75 -0.48 -6.72
C LYS A 473 -33.25 0.47 -5.62
N PHE A 474 -34.11 -0.03 -4.74
CA PHE A 474 -34.58 0.76 -3.60
C PHE A 474 -33.46 1.19 -2.67
N LEU A 475 -32.53 0.26 -2.32
CA LEU A 475 -31.41 0.55 -1.43
C LEU A 475 -30.42 1.53 -2.04
N ILE A 476 -30.10 1.37 -3.34
CA ILE A 476 -29.23 2.31 -4.08
C ILE A 476 -29.81 3.73 -4.04
N LYS A 477 -31.11 3.86 -4.32
CA LYS A 477 -31.79 5.15 -4.27
C LYS A 477 -31.81 5.73 -2.86
N LYS A 478 -32.05 4.88 -1.83
CA LYS A 478 -32.05 5.29 -0.43
C LYS A 478 -30.69 5.84 0.01
N HIS A 479 -29.59 5.25 -0.45
CA HIS A 479 -28.24 5.65 -0.09
C HIS A 479 -27.62 6.68 -1.03
N ASP A 480 -28.33 7.06 -2.10
CA ASP A 480 -27.85 7.95 -3.15
C ASP A 480 -26.46 7.52 -3.68
N TYR A 481 -26.37 6.25 -4.06
CA TYR A 481 -25.13 5.65 -4.51
C TYR A 481 -25.36 4.48 -5.46
N ASN A 482 -24.77 4.55 -6.66
CA ASN A 482 -24.93 3.53 -7.69
C ASN A 482 -23.55 3.04 -8.22
N PRO A 483 -22.92 2.06 -7.55
CA PRO A 483 -21.61 1.56 -7.95
C PRO A 483 -21.67 0.84 -9.30
N GLN A 484 -20.56 0.91 -10.06
CA GLN A 484 -20.44 0.32 -11.39
C GLN A 484 -20.80 -1.18 -11.43
N ALA A 485 -20.44 -1.93 -10.36
CA ALA A 485 -20.77 -3.36 -10.26
C ALA A 485 -22.28 -3.60 -10.26
N VAL A 486 -23.04 -2.73 -9.60
CA VAL A 486 -24.50 -2.83 -9.57
C VAL A 486 -25.10 -2.44 -10.91
N GLN A 487 -24.60 -1.36 -11.55
CA GLN A 487 -25.07 -0.95 -12.88
C GLN A 487 -24.92 -2.12 -13.88
N ARG A 488 -23.76 -2.75 -13.93
CA ARG A 488 -23.51 -3.91 -14.80
C ARG A 488 -24.45 -5.08 -14.51
N LEU A 489 -24.68 -5.40 -13.24
CA LEU A 489 -25.59 -6.46 -12.86
C LEU A 489 -27.04 -6.16 -13.31
N LEU A 490 -27.49 -4.91 -13.12
CA LEU A 490 -28.83 -4.48 -13.55
C LEU A 490 -28.99 -4.50 -15.07
N GLU A 491 -27.97 -4.09 -15.82
CA GLU A 491 -27.90 -4.15 -17.28
C GLU A 491 -27.95 -5.63 -17.78
N GLU A 492 -27.21 -6.52 -17.15
CA GLU A 492 -27.20 -7.95 -17.47
C GLU A 492 -28.60 -8.57 -17.25
N ILE A 493 -29.25 -8.25 -16.13
CA ILE A 493 -30.62 -8.73 -15.86
C ILE A 493 -31.60 -8.16 -16.88
N GLU A 494 -31.48 -6.90 -17.26
CA GLU A 494 -32.36 -6.27 -18.26
C GLU A 494 -32.15 -6.85 -19.65
N HIS A 495 -30.91 -7.22 -19.99
CA HIS A 495 -30.60 -7.89 -21.25
C HIS A 495 -31.19 -9.31 -21.32
N LEU A 496 -31.12 -10.07 -20.23
CA LEU A 496 -31.67 -11.44 -20.16
C LEU A 496 -33.19 -11.45 -20.04
N TRP A 497 -33.80 -10.52 -19.33
CA TRP A 497 -35.23 -10.40 -19.11
C TRP A 497 -35.68 -8.94 -19.24
N PRO A 498 -35.88 -8.46 -20.50
CA PRO A 498 -36.27 -7.06 -20.75
C PRO A 498 -37.58 -6.70 -20.04
N SER A 499 -37.61 -5.53 -19.41
CA SER A 499 -38.82 -4.97 -18.80
C SER A 499 -39.83 -4.63 -19.91
N GLY A 500 -40.88 -5.41 -20.04
CA GLY A 500 -41.92 -5.26 -21.10
C GLY A 500 -42.28 -6.59 -21.78
N PHE A 501 -41.55 -7.66 -21.53
CA PHE A 501 -41.94 -9.01 -21.91
C PHE A 501 -42.66 -9.78 -20.75
N ASP A 502 -43.54 -9.12 -20.02
CA ASP A 502 -44.52 -9.82 -19.23
C ASP A 502 -45.63 -10.34 -20.16
N THR A 503 -45.27 -11.39 -20.91
CA THR A 503 -46.27 -12.21 -21.55
C THR A 503 -46.94 -13.06 -20.45
N ASN A 504 -48.19 -12.79 -20.21
CA ASN A 504 -49.12 -13.74 -19.58
C ASN A 504 -48.82 -15.17 -20.07
N LEU A 505 -48.18 -16.00 -19.23
CA LEU A 505 -48.20 -17.46 -19.33
C LEU A 505 -48.58 -18.02 -17.97
#